data_9422ca3533231eb4c0e04f49ec2f80db
#
_entry.id   9422ca3533231eb4c0e04f49ec2f80db
#
_cell.length_a   1.000
_cell.length_b   1.000
_cell.length_c   1.000
_cell.angle_alpha   90.00
_cell.angle_beta   90.00
_cell.angle_gamma   90.00
#
_symmetry.space_group_name_H-M   'P 1'
#
loop_
_entity.id
_entity.type
_entity.pdbx_description
1 polymer ?
#
loop_
_entity_poly.entity_id
_entity_poly.type
_entity_poly.pdbx_seq_one_letter_code
_entity_poly.pdbx_strand_id
1 'polypeptide(L)'
;NPTLMMKSGRNPDDVYQELINLGVPDVSMEVVGNSFEMIQEGLRLAEKFRYQATIKVPCTPDGLLVCRELSRNCIKVNVTLVFSPSQAILAAKAGATYVSPFVGRVDDNSFGGLCLIKDIANIFEKQNWKKTEILAASIRDVRSVGRAFEYGANICTLPPVVFRKMYKHILTDKGIELFENDWKSVQLSEA
;
A
#
# COMPACT_ATOMS: atom_id res chain seq x y z
N ASN A 1 -9.46 -4.23 2.64
CA ASN A 1 -10.30 -3.15 3.14
C ASN A 1 -11.77 -3.58 3.17
N PRO A 2 -12.66 -2.99 4.02
CA PRO A 2 -14.04 -3.48 4.20
C PRO A 2 -14.84 -3.60 2.91
N THR A 3 -14.75 -2.61 2.02
CA THR A 3 -15.45 -2.63 0.72
C THR A 3 -15.03 -3.81 -0.17
N LEU A 4 -13.75 -4.16 -0.20
CA LEU A 4 -13.27 -5.29 -0.99
C LEU A 4 -13.65 -6.62 -0.34
N MET A 5 -13.61 -6.71 1.00
CA MET A 5 -14.07 -7.88 1.73
C MET A 5 -15.56 -8.14 1.52
N MET A 6 -16.38 -7.10 1.62
CA MET A 6 -17.81 -7.19 1.32
C MET A 6 -18.06 -7.71 -0.11
N LYS A 7 -17.36 -7.20 -1.11
CA LYS A 7 -17.48 -7.64 -2.51
C LYS A 7 -17.03 -9.08 -2.73
N SER A 8 -16.08 -9.57 -1.95
CA SER A 8 -15.61 -10.95 -2.06
C SER A 8 -16.57 -11.96 -1.45
N GLY A 9 -17.44 -11.55 -0.52
CA GLY A 9 -18.34 -12.42 0.22
C GLY A 9 -17.64 -13.42 1.13
N ARG A 10 -16.33 -13.25 1.38
CA ARG A 10 -15.49 -14.19 2.13
C ARG A 10 -15.24 -13.72 3.55
N ASN A 11 -14.95 -14.68 4.43
CA ASN A 11 -14.50 -14.36 5.78
C ASN A 11 -13.12 -13.70 5.73
N PRO A 12 -12.92 -12.52 6.37
CA PRO A 12 -11.63 -11.82 6.35
C PRO A 12 -10.45 -12.65 6.88
N ASP A 13 -10.64 -13.38 7.97
CA ASP A 13 -9.59 -14.18 8.57
C ASP A 13 -9.09 -15.29 7.64
N ASP A 14 -10.00 -15.93 6.87
CA ASP A 14 -9.62 -16.95 5.88
C ASP A 14 -8.79 -16.33 4.74
N VAL A 15 -9.17 -15.13 4.29
CA VAL A 15 -8.42 -14.41 3.25
C VAL A 15 -7.04 -14.01 3.76
N TYR A 16 -6.93 -13.53 5.01
CA TYR A 16 -5.65 -13.19 5.61
C TYR A 16 -4.75 -14.43 5.72
N GLN A 17 -5.31 -15.56 6.16
CA GLN A 17 -4.56 -16.81 6.26
C GLN A 17 -4.06 -17.31 4.89
N GLU A 18 -4.87 -17.22 3.84
CA GLU A 18 -4.43 -17.56 2.49
C GLU A 18 -3.26 -16.69 2.02
N LEU A 19 -3.36 -15.36 2.20
CA LEU A 19 -2.28 -14.44 1.83
C LEU A 19 -0.99 -14.80 2.58
N ILE A 20 -1.08 -15.10 3.87
CA ILE A 20 0.06 -15.51 4.69
C ILE A 20 0.66 -16.82 4.17
N ASN A 21 -0.17 -17.78 3.80
CA ASN A 21 0.28 -19.07 3.24
C ASN A 21 0.99 -18.91 1.89
N LEU A 22 0.70 -17.84 1.14
CA LEU A 22 1.44 -17.47 -0.07
C LEU A 22 2.82 -16.87 0.22
N GLY A 23 3.19 -16.70 1.49
CA GLY A 23 4.50 -16.19 1.88
C GLY A 23 4.64 -14.66 1.81
N VAL A 24 3.54 -13.91 1.80
CA VAL A 24 3.63 -12.44 1.86
C VAL A 24 4.19 -11.99 3.22
N PRO A 25 5.07 -10.99 3.24
CA PRO A 25 5.72 -10.55 4.47
C PRO A 25 4.80 -9.74 5.39
N ASP A 26 3.75 -9.14 4.83
CA ASP A 26 2.88 -8.18 5.53
C ASP A 26 1.47 -8.17 4.93
N VAL A 27 0.45 -8.14 5.79
CA VAL A 27 -0.96 -8.02 5.41
C VAL A 27 -1.61 -6.90 6.19
N SER A 28 -2.09 -5.86 5.49
CA SER A 28 -2.86 -4.79 6.12
C SER A 28 -4.32 -5.25 6.37
N MET A 29 -4.67 -5.39 7.66
CA MET A 29 -5.95 -5.87 8.17
C MET A 29 -6.73 -4.70 8.76
N GLU A 30 -7.80 -4.28 8.07
CA GLU A 30 -8.52 -3.05 8.44
C GLU A 30 -9.56 -3.31 9.51
N VAL A 31 -9.49 -2.55 10.60
CA VAL A 31 -10.45 -2.58 11.72
C VAL A 31 -11.35 -1.35 11.67
N VAL A 32 -12.57 -1.49 12.16
CA VAL A 32 -13.61 -0.46 12.15
C VAL A 32 -14.33 -0.42 13.49
N GLY A 33 -14.99 0.69 13.79
CA GLY A 33 -15.73 0.89 15.03
C GLY A 33 -15.19 2.06 15.85
N ASN A 34 -15.51 2.11 17.12
CA ASN A 34 -14.93 3.06 18.07
C ASN A 34 -13.52 2.62 18.48
N SER A 35 -12.79 3.48 19.21
CA SER A 35 -11.40 3.19 19.59
C SER A 35 -11.24 1.90 20.40
N PHE A 36 -12.19 1.58 21.30
CA PHE A 36 -12.13 0.36 22.09
C PHE A 36 -12.29 -0.89 21.20
N GLU A 37 -13.28 -0.92 20.32
CA GLU A 37 -13.53 -2.01 19.40
C GLU A 37 -12.35 -2.24 18.46
N MET A 38 -11.79 -1.16 17.89
CA MET A 38 -10.63 -1.23 17.02
C MET A 38 -9.37 -1.75 17.75
N ILE A 39 -9.16 -1.39 19.02
CA ILE A 39 -8.03 -1.90 19.83
C ILE A 39 -8.20 -3.40 20.07
N GLN A 40 -9.38 -3.85 20.51
CA GLN A 40 -9.64 -5.25 20.80
C GLN A 40 -9.45 -6.13 19.56
N GLU A 41 -10.03 -5.72 18.44
CA GLU A 41 -9.86 -6.44 17.17
C GLU A 41 -8.43 -6.38 16.67
N GLY A 42 -7.75 -5.25 16.79
CA GLY A 42 -6.33 -5.10 16.43
C GLY A 42 -5.42 -6.04 17.22
N LEU A 43 -5.63 -6.16 18.53
CA LEU A 43 -4.90 -7.09 19.39
C LEU A 43 -5.18 -8.55 19.00
N ARG A 44 -6.44 -8.92 18.76
CA ARG A 44 -6.84 -10.25 18.30
C ARG A 44 -6.13 -10.64 17.00
N LEU A 45 -6.14 -9.74 16.02
CA LEU A 45 -5.48 -9.97 14.73
C LEU A 45 -3.95 -10.07 14.87
N ALA A 46 -3.35 -9.21 15.68
CA ALA A 46 -1.91 -9.25 15.95
C ALA A 46 -1.48 -10.53 16.67
N GLU A 47 -2.29 -11.03 17.62
CA GLU A 47 -2.04 -12.31 18.28
C GLU A 47 -2.14 -13.49 17.30
N LYS A 48 -3.21 -13.51 16.48
CA LYS A 48 -3.49 -14.61 15.53
C LYS A 48 -2.44 -14.66 14.41
N PHE A 49 -2.11 -13.53 13.80
CA PHE A 49 -1.28 -13.46 12.58
C PHE A 49 0.14 -12.95 12.83
N ARG A 50 0.47 -12.59 14.07
CA ARG A 50 1.82 -12.25 14.55
C ARG A 50 2.50 -11.15 13.73
N TYR A 51 3.77 -11.33 13.39
CA TYR A 51 4.59 -10.35 12.68
C TYR A 51 4.09 -9.98 11.26
N GLN A 52 3.22 -10.78 10.67
CA GLN A 52 2.64 -10.52 9.36
C GLN A 52 1.41 -9.61 9.42
N ALA A 53 0.83 -9.41 10.62
CA ALA A 53 -0.29 -8.50 10.79
C ALA A 53 0.17 -7.05 10.81
N THR A 54 -0.44 -6.21 10.01
CA THR A 54 -0.42 -4.76 10.11
C THR A 54 -1.84 -4.26 10.28
N ILE A 55 -2.13 -3.66 11.42
CA ILE A 55 -3.49 -3.21 11.72
C ILE A 55 -3.75 -1.90 10.99
N LYS A 56 -4.81 -1.86 10.20
CA LYS A 56 -5.14 -0.69 9.39
C LYS A 56 -6.29 0.08 10.02
N VAL A 57 -6.09 1.37 10.27
CA VAL A 57 -7.02 2.27 10.96
C VAL A 57 -7.24 3.55 10.17
N PRO A 58 -8.43 4.18 10.24
CA PRO A 58 -8.68 5.44 9.56
C PRO A 58 -7.93 6.61 10.23
N CYS A 59 -7.61 7.65 9.45
CA CYS A 59 -7.02 8.89 9.97
C CYS A 59 -8.07 9.78 10.67
N THR A 60 -8.54 9.32 11.81
CA THR A 60 -9.49 10.01 12.70
C THR A 60 -8.90 10.13 14.10
N PRO A 61 -9.45 10.95 15.02
CA PRO A 61 -9.00 10.99 16.41
C PRO A 61 -8.95 9.60 17.06
N ASP A 62 -10.00 8.78 16.89
CA ASP A 62 -10.03 7.40 17.40
C ASP A 62 -9.00 6.52 16.75
N GLY A 63 -8.88 6.55 15.41
CA GLY A 63 -7.88 5.76 14.68
C GLY A 63 -6.43 6.13 15.06
N LEU A 64 -6.14 7.40 15.32
CA LEU A 64 -4.83 7.85 15.79
C LEU A 64 -4.56 7.43 17.25
N LEU A 65 -5.59 7.40 18.10
CA LEU A 65 -5.49 6.84 19.45
C LEU A 65 -5.13 5.35 19.37
N VAL A 66 -5.86 4.58 18.55
CA VAL A 66 -5.59 3.15 18.30
C VAL A 66 -4.18 2.94 17.75
N CYS A 67 -3.77 3.76 16.77
CA CYS A 67 -2.41 3.71 16.22
C CYS A 67 -1.37 3.84 17.33
N ARG A 68 -1.51 4.83 18.21
CA ARG A 68 -0.57 5.05 19.33
C ARG A 68 -0.54 3.87 20.30
N GLU A 69 -1.69 3.32 20.67
CA GLU A 69 -1.76 2.21 21.62
C GLU A 69 -1.17 0.92 21.02
N LEU A 70 -1.50 0.58 19.78
CA LEU A 70 -0.98 -0.61 19.13
C LEU A 70 0.53 -0.50 18.84
N SER A 71 1.01 0.66 18.38
CA SER A 71 2.44 0.87 18.08
C SER A 71 3.31 0.81 19.34
N ARG A 72 2.80 1.24 20.51
CA ARG A 72 3.49 1.07 21.80
C ARG A 72 3.66 -0.39 22.19
N ASN A 73 2.79 -1.25 21.72
CA ASN A 73 2.86 -2.71 21.88
C ASN A 73 3.63 -3.40 20.74
N CYS A 74 4.44 -2.64 19.98
CA CYS A 74 5.23 -3.14 18.84
C CYS A 74 4.39 -3.78 17.71
N ILE A 75 3.12 -3.42 17.61
CA ILE A 75 2.23 -3.86 16.53
C ILE A 75 2.32 -2.84 15.38
N LYS A 76 2.53 -3.33 14.17
CA LYS A 76 2.56 -2.48 12.98
C LYS A 76 1.19 -1.88 12.70
N VAL A 77 1.16 -0.58 12.40
CA VAL A 77 -0.08 0.13 12.08
C VAL A 77 0.04 0.87 10.76
N ASN A 78 -0.99 0.71 9.93
CA ASN A 78 -1.18 1.45 8.68
C ASN A 78 -2.34 2.46 8.86
N VAL A 79 -2.01 3.75 8.93
CA VAL A 79 -3.03 4.80 8.98
C VAL A 79 -3.51 5.12 7.57
N THR A 80 -4.77 4.82 7.30
CA THR A 80 -5.43 4.96 5.99
C THR A 80 -6.34 6.19 5.91
N LEU A 81 -6.90 6.45 4.73
CA LEU A 81 -7.75 7.61 4.45
C LEU A 81 -7.01 8.92 4.74
N VAL A 82 -5.77 8.99 4.28
CA VAL A 82 -4.95 10.20 4.36
C VAL A 82 -5.11 11.02 3.08
N PHE A 83 -5.54 12.26 3.22
CA PHE A 83 -5.86 13.18 2.12
C PHE A 83 -5.11 14.52 2.22
N SER A 84 -4.30 14.71 3.28
CA SER A 84 -3.50 15.92 3.45
C SER A 84 -2.16 15.62 4.13
N PRO A 85 -1.14 16.49 3.93
CA PRO A 85 0.13 16.37 4.65
C PRO A 85 -0.05 16.46 6.17
N SER A 86 -0.97 17.27 6.66
CA SER A 86 -1.26 17.41 8.10
C SER A 86 -1.73 16.09 8.71
N GLN A 87 -2.59 15.34 8.00
CA GLN A 87 -3.01 14.01 8.44
C GLN A 87 -1.83 13.03 8.50
N ALA A 88 -0.94 13.05 7.51
CA ALA A 88 0.27 12.22 7.52
C ALA A 88 1.20 12.55 8.69
N ILE A 89 1.34 13.84 9.03
CA ILE A 89 2.10 14.28 10.22
C ILE A 89 1.51 13.69 11.50
N LEU A 90 0.20 13.77 11.67
CA LEU A 90 -0.49 13.22 12.84
C LEU A 90 -0.29 11.70 12.94
N ALA A 91 -0.41 10.99 11.82
CA ALA A 91 -0.19 9.55 11.74
C ALA A 91 1.24 9.15 12.14
N ALA A 92 2.25 9.85 11.59
CA ALA A 92 3.65 9.60 11.93
C ALA A 92 3.93 9.88 13.43
N LYS A 93 3.37 10.95 13.97
CA LYS A 93 3.48 11.28 15.42
C LYS A 93 2.76 10.27 16.31
N ALA A 94 1.70 9.64 15.83
CA ALA A 94 1.03 8.55 16.53
C ALA A 94 1.79 7.22 16.50
N GLY A 95 2.87 7.13 15.72
CA GLY A 95 3.72 5.93 15.63
C GLY A 95 3.34 4.97 14.49
N ALA A 96 2.66 5.46 13.45
CA ALA A 96 2.31 4.66 12.28
C ALA A 96 3.57 4.05 11.62
N THR A 97 3.49 2.77 11.27
CA THR A 97 4.48 2.10 10.41
C THR A 97 4.29 2.55 8.96
N TYR A 98 3.04 2.62 8.53
CA TYR A 98 2.65 3.09 7.20
C TYR A 98 1.63 4.21 7.28
N VAL A 99 1.74 5.17 6.38
CA VAL A 99 0.67 6.13 6.06
C VAL A 99 0.20 5.88 4.65
N SER A 100 -1.11 5.81 4.44
CA SER A 100 -1.70 5.51 3.13
C SER A 100 -2.45 6.71 2.55
N PRO A 101 -1.74 7.65 1.87
CA PRO A 101 -2.37 8.72 1.11
C PRO A 101 -3.08 8.18 -0.14
N PHE A 102 -4.29 8.67 -0.40
CA PHE A 102 -5.19 8.17 -1.44
C PHE A 102 -5.09 8.99 -2.72
N VAL A 103 -4.11 8.69 -3.57
CA VAL A 103 -3.82 9.40 -4.82
C VAL A 103 -5.07 9.53 -5.71
N GLY A 104 -5.67 8.43 -6.13
CA GLY A 104 -6.77 8.46 -7.08
C GLY A 104 -8.03 9.14 -6.55
N ARG A 105 -8.32 9.07 -5.23
CA ARG A 105 -9.46 9.82 -4.66
C ARG A 105 -9.20 11.31 -4.58
N VAL A 106 -7.96 11.72 -4.37
CA VAL A 106 -7.56 13.13 -4.41
C VAL A 106 -7.76 13.66 -5.82
N ASP A 107 -7.32 12.90 -6.85
CA ASP A 107 -7.50 13.25 -8.26
C ASP A 107 -8.99 13.33 -8.65
N ASP A 108 -9.86 12.46 -8.13
CA ASP A 108 -11.33 12.50 -8.36
C ASP A 108 -11.96 13.82 -7.91
N ASN A 109 -11.35 14.49 -6.95
CA ASN A 109 -11.80 15.78 -6.41
C ASN A 109 -11.03 16.97 -6.99
N SER A 110 -10.35 16.77 -8.13
CA SER A 110 -9.59 17.81 -8.84
C SER A 110 -8.41 18.39 -8.06
N PHE A 111 -7.85 17.64 -7.11
CA PHE A 111 -6.58 17.92 -6.43
C PHE A 111 -5.48 17.04 -6.97
N GLY A 112 -4.22 17.40 -6.71
CA GLY A 112 -3.07 16.63 -7.19
C GLY A 112 -2.68 15.49 -6.25
N GLY A 113 -3.20 14.28 -6.49
CA GLY A 113 -2.91 13.12 -5.64
C GLY A 113 -1.43 12.74 -5.56
N LEU A 114 -0.72 12.82 -6.68
CA LEU A 114 0.73 12.60 -6.70
C LEU A 114 1.51 13.73 -6.01
N CYS A 115 1.02 14.99 -6.08
CA CYS A 115 1.61 16.10 -5.33
C CYS A 115 1.51 15.85 -3.80
N LEU A 116 0.42 15.26 -3.33
CA LEU A 116 0.27 14.88 -1.93
C LEU A 116 1.38 13.92 -1.49
N ILE A 117 1.74 12.91 -2.31
CA ILE A 117 2.87 12.02 -2.02
C ILE A 117 4.16 12.81 -1.86
N LYS A 118 4.47 13.69 -2.84
CA LYS A 118 5.68 14.52 -2.82
C LYS A 118 5.78 15.41 -1.60
N ASP A 119 4.67 16.04 -1.22
CA ASP A 119 4.62 16.93 -0.06
C ASP A 119 4.87 16.16 1.25
N ILE A 120 4.24 14.99 1.41
CA ILE A 120 4.46 14.14 2.57
C ILE A 120 5.92 13.66 2.62
N ALA A 121 6.47 13.18 1.51
CA ALA A 121 7.85 12.70 1.42
C ALA A 121 8.85 13.79 1.81
N ASN A 122 8.69 15.01 1.26
CA ASN A 122 9.53 16.16 1.61
C ASN A 122 9.48 16.50 3.10
N ILE A 123 8.29 16.41 3.73
CA ILE A 123 8.13 16.66 5.16
C ILE A 123 8.85 15.59 5.97
N PHE A 124 8.64 14.32 5.64
CA PHE A 124 9.25 13.20 6.35
C PHE A 124 10.77 13.22 6.25
N GLU A 125 11.31 13.55 5.09
CA GLU A 125 12.74 13.72 4.88
C GLU A 125 13.31 14.86 5.74
N LYS A 126 12.71 16.06 5.67
CA LYS A 126 13.16 17.24 6.46
C LYS A 126 13.07 17.01 7.96
N GLN A 127 12.11 16.22 8.41
CA GLN A 127 11.95 15.87 9.84
C GLN A 127 12.74 14.64 10.24
N ASN A 128 13.44 13.97 9.31
CA ASN A 128 14.15 12.71 9.53
C ASN A 128 13.25 11.60 10.09
N TRP A 129 11.99 11.54 9.66
CA TRP A 129 11.00 10.53 10.09
C TRP A 129 11.11 9.25 9.25
N LYS A 130 12.19 8.49 9.48
CA LYS A 130 12.50 7.25 8.73
C LYS A 130 11.70 6.03 9.18
N LYS A 131 10.96 6.12 10.29
CA LYS A 131 10.21 4.98 10.85
C LYS A 131 8.83 4.80 10.21
N THR A 132 8.31 5.83 9.55
CA THR A 132 6.99 5.79 8.91
C THR A 132 7.18 5.81 7.39
N GLU A 133 6.71 4.77 6.72
CA GLU A 133 6.78 4.64 5.26
C GLU A 133 5.51 5.15 4.59
N ILE A 134 5.66 5.69 3.39
CA ILE A 134 4.57 6.21 2.57
C ILE A 134 4.09 5.11 1.63
N LEU A 135 2.85 4.66 1.82
CA LEU A 135 2.17 3.68 1.01
C LEU A 135 1.16 4.38 0.09
N ALA A 136 1.55 4.68 -1.13
CA ALA A 136 0.65 5.30 -2.11
C ALA A 136 -0.52 4.38 -2.43
N ALA A 137 -1.74 4.82 -2.11
CA ALA A 137 -2.96 4.05 -2.23
C ALA A 137 -3.91 4.62 -3.28
N SER A 138 -4.93 3.84 -3.66
CA SER A 138 -5.92 4.24 -4.68
C SER A 138 -5.28 4.53 -6.05
N ILE A 139 -4.21 3.84 -6.39
CA ILE A 139 -3.55 3.95 -7.71
C ILE A 139 -4.43 3.30 -8.77
N ARG A 140 -4.58 3.95 -9.93
CA ARG A 140 -5.52 3.55 -10.98
C ARG A 140 -4.89 3.27 -12.34
N ASP A 141 -3.65 3.70 -12.55
CA ASP A 141 -2.93 3.55 -13.80
C ASP A 141 -1.44 3.31 -13.59
N VAL A 142 -0.78 2.79 -14.62
CA VAL A 142 0.65 2.41 -14.60
C VAL A 142 1.57 3.61 -14.45
N ARG A 143 1.24 4.75 -15.06
CA ARG A 143 2.06 5.97 -14.98
C ARG A 143 2.12 6.47 -13.54
N SER A 144 0.98 6.43 -12.85
CA SER A 144 0.89 6.86 -11.45
C SER A 144 1.73 5.99 -10.52
N VAL A 145 1.96 4.70 -10.83
CA VAL A 145 2.86 3.83 -10.06
C VAL A 145 4.29 4.39 -10.08
N GLY A 146 4.87 4.58 -11.27
CA GLY A 146 6.23 5.11 -11.40
C GLY A 146 6.40 6.49 -10.79
N ARG A 147 5.41 7.37 -10.99
CA ARG A 147 5.42 8.73 -10.43
C ARG A 147 5.29 8.75 -8.91
N ALA A 148 4.54 7.81 -8.31
CA ALA A 148 4.44 7.72 -6.87
C ALA A 148 5.80 7.40 -6.24
N PHE A 149 6.56 6.44 -6.79
CA PHE A 149 7.92 6.14 -6.34
C PHE A 149 8.88 7.30 -6.59
N GLU A 150 8.82 7.95 -7.77
CA GLU A 150 9.63 9.13 -8.08
C GLU A 150 9.40 10.26 -7.07
N TYR A 151 8.17 10.38 -6.55
CA TYR A 151 7.80 11.41 -5.57
C TYR A 151 8.01 10.98 -4.11
N GLY A 152 8.60 9.82 -3.89
CA GLY A 152 9.07 9.38 -2.58
C GLY A 152 8.13 8.42 -1.83
N ALA A 153 7.17 7.79 -2.52
CA ALA A 153 6.48 6.64 -1.94
C ALA A 153 7.45 5.46 -1.76
N ASN A 154 7.35 4.78 -0.64
CA ASN A 154 8.11 3.56 -0.35
C ASN A 154 7.39 2.32 -0.92
N ILE A 155 6.06 2.37 -0.92
CA ILE A 155 5.18 1.27 -1.31
C ILE A 155 4.04 1.81 -2.17
N CYS A 156 3.55 1.00 -3.12
CA CYS A 156 2.31 1.25 -3.85
C CYS A 156 1.35 0.07 -3.68
N THR A 157 0.10 0.36 -3.30
CA THR A 157 -0.99 -0.62 -3.40
C THR A 157 -1.85 -0.32 -4.62
N LEU A 158 -2.06 -1.32 -5.45
CA LEU A 158 -2.73 -1.16 -6.74
C LEU A 158 -3.61 -2.38 -7.08
N PRO A 159 -4.65 -2.20 -7.89
CA PRO A 159 -5.48 -3.32 -8.33
C PRO A 159 -4.67 -4.28 -9.23
N PRO A 160 -5.00 -5.59 -9.23
CA PRO A 160 -4.33 -6.58 -10.08
C PRO A 160 -4.32 -6.21 -11.56
N VAL A 161 -5.37 -5.52 -12.04
CA VAL A 161 -5.45 -5.07 -13.43
C VAL A 161 -4.38 -4.03 -13.78
N VAL A 162 -4.03 -3.14 -12.85
CA VAL A 162 -2.95 -2.15 -13.03
C VAL A 162 -1.61 -2.87 -12.99
N PHE A 163 -1.40 -3.77 -12.03
CA PHE A 163 -0.18 -4.57 -11.91
C PHE A 163 0.12 -5.35 -13.20
N ARG A 164 -0.87 -6.06 -13.75
CA ARG A 164 -0.70 -6.79 -15.01
C ARG A 164 -0.38 -5.90 -16.21
N LYS A 165 -0.85 -4.65 -16.22
CA LYS A 165 -0.51 -3.69 -17.28
C LYS A 165 0.95 -3.20 -17.19
N MET A 166 1.60 -3.29 -16.03
CA MET A 166 3.00 -2.86 -15.89
C MET A 166 3.98 -3.69 -16.72
N TYR A 167 3.63 -4.94 -17.05
CA TYR A 167 4.44 -5.81 -17.92
C TYR A 167 4.28 -5.47 -19.41
N LYS A 168 3.22 -4.77 -19.81
CA LYS A 168 2.88 -4.53 -21.22
C LYS A 168 3.57 -3.29 -21.74
N HIS A 169 4.46 -3.48 -22.70
CA HIS A 169 5.12 -2.37 -23.41
C HIS A 169 5.41 -2.77 -24.86
N ILE A 170 4.94 -1.96 -25.80
CA ILE A 170 5.06 -2.24 -27.25
C ILE A 170 6.52 -2.46 -27.69
N LEU A 171 7.47 -1.76 -27.10
CA LEU A 171 8.90 -1.94 -27.44
C LEU A 171 9.47 -3.24 -26.87
N THR A 172 8.96 -3.74 -25.75
CA THR A 172 9.32 -5.05 -25.22
C THR A 172 8.85 -6.15 -26.16
N ASP A 173 7.60 -6.09 -26.61
CA ASP A 173 7.04 -7.07 -27.53
C ASP A 173 7.83 -7.09 -28.86
N LYS A 174 8.12 -5.92 -29.44
CA LYS A 174 8.94 -5.79 -30.65
C LYS A 174 10.37 -6.28 -30.44
N GLY A 175 10.95 -6.04 -29.28
CA GLY A 175 12.29 -6.52 -28.94
C GLY A 175 12.35 -8.04 -28.86
N ILE A 176 11.34 -8.67 -28.28
CA ILE A 176 11.23 -10.14 -28.23
C ILE A 176 11.14 -10.72 -29.64
N GLU A 177 10.26 -10.18 -30.50
CA GLU A 177 10.13 -10.62 -31.90
C GLU A 177 11.46 -10.53 -32.64
N LEU A 178 12.24 -9.45 -32.46
CA LEU A 178 13.56 -9.29 -33.07
C LEU A 178 14.52 -10.36 -32.54
N PHE A 179 14.62 -10.54 -31.24
CA PHE A 179 15.51 -11.54 -30.62
C PHE A 179 15.19 -12.97 -31.07
N GLU A 180 13.90 -13.32 -31.17
CA GLU A 180 13.46 -14.64 -31.67
C GLU A 180 13.89 -14.87 -33.13
N ASN A 181 13.76 -13.85 -33.98
CA ASN A 181 14.18 -13.95 -35.38
C ASN A 181 15.68 -14.06 -35.53
N ASP A 182 16.47 -13.27 -34.78
CA ASP A 182 17.90 -13.32 -34.77
C ASP A 182 18.41 -14.69 -34.28
N TRP A 183 17.79 -15.23 -33.22
CA TRP A 183 18.14 -16.55 -32.69
C TRP A 183 17.88 -17.68 -33.66
N LYS A 184 16.75 -17.66 -34.41
CA LYS A 184 16.47 -18.61 -35.48
C LYS A 184 17.56 -18.57 -36.58
N SER A 185 18.03 -17.37 -36.90
CA SER A 185 19.09 -17.19 -37.93
C SER A 185 20.44 -17.78 -37.48
N VAL A 186 20.78 -17.65 -36.20
CA VAL A 186 21.99 -18.28 -35.62
C VAL A 186 21.88 -19.79 -35.70
N GLN A 187 20.75 -20.39 -35.30
CA GLN A 187 20.57 -21.85 -35.34
C GLN A 187 20.64 -22.43 -36.75
N LEU A 188 20.20 -21.69 -37.78
CA LEU A 188 20.27 -22.10 -39.17
C LEU A 188 21.68 -21.98 -39.75
N SER A 189 22.56 -21.17 -39.17
CA SER A 189 23.94 -21.03 -39.61
C SER A 189 24.90 -22.08 -39.02
N GLU A 190 24.47 -22.82 -38.01
CA GLU A 190 25.20 -23.90 -37.37
C GLU A 190 24.80 -25.31 -37.86
N ALA A 191 23.78 -25.41 -38.71
CA ALA A 191 23.29 -26.65 -39.30
C ALA A 191 23.80 -26.83 -40.77
#